data_740445585c132e427164ddd1452aab8d
#
_entry.id   740445585c132e427164ddd1452aab8d
#
_cell.length_a   1.000
_cell.length_b   1.000
_cell.length_c   1.000
_cell.angle_alpha   90.00
_cell.angle_beta   90.00
_cell.angle_gamma   90.00
#
_symmetry.space_group_name_H-M   'P 1'
#
loop_
_entity.id
_entity.type
_entity.pdbx_description
1 polymer ?
#
loop_
_entity_poly.entity_id
_entity_poly.type
_entity_poly.pdbx_seq_one_letter_code
_entity_poly.pdbx_strand_id
1 'polypeptide(L)'
;FAGIPGLELKSKSIEILKSIFYGLFHPDLSYIYIPDGEDLLRGLLETFAIAVIGTFIASIICIPFAFLGAKNMMKLRPVTGISKFILSIIRVFPEIVMALIFIKAVGPGSFSGVLALGIHSVGMLGKLFVEDIESLDFSAVESLKASGANKMKTLMFAVIPQILPSFISLILYRFELNLRSASILGLIGAGGIGTPLIFALQTRSWDRVGMIPVSYTHLRAH
;
A
#
# COMPACT_ATOMS: atom_id res chain seq x y z
N PHE A 1 -32.53 0.42 -27.83
CA PHE A 1 -32.64 1.38 -26.69
C PHE A 1 -33.99 1.31 -25.96
N ALA A 2 -34.68 0.17 -25.97
CA ALA A 2 -35.90 -0.05 -25.21
C ALA A 2 -35.56 -1.02 -24.06
N GLY A 3 -35.39 -0.49 -22.84
CA GLY A 3 -35.14 -1.36 -21.68
C GLY A 3 -34.51 -0.69 -20.45
N ILE A 4 -34.35 0.63 -20.43
CA ILE A 4 -34.01 1.34 -19.19
C ILE A 4 -35.37 1.62 -18.50
N PRO A 5 -35.67 0.95 -17.34
CA PRO A 5 -36.86 1.31 -16.56
C PRO A 5 -36.72 2.79 -16.21
N GLY A 6 -37.75 3.58 -16.52
CA GLY A 6 -37.77 5.00 -16.22
C GLY A 6 -37.31 5.25 -14.81
N LEU A 7 -36.46 6.25 -14.61
CA LEU A 7 -36.01 6.75 -13.32
C LEU A 7 -37.24 7.24 -12.51
N GLU A 8 -38.07 6.30 -12.04
CA GLU A 8 -38.98 6.57 -10.95
C GLU A 8 -38.11 6.74 -9.72
N LEU A 9 -37.72 7.98 -9.46
CA LEU A 9 -37.16 8.39 -8.17
C LEU A 9 -38.27 8.09 -7.13
N LYS A 10 -38.27 6.87 -6.61
CA LYS A 10 -39.16 6.50 -5.51
C LYS A 10 -38.96 7.56 -4.42
N SER A 11 -40.05 8.02 -3.82
CA SER A 11 -40.03 8.99 -2.68
C SER A 11 -39.02 8.63 -1.62
N LYS A 12 -38.80 7.32 -1.38
CA LYS A 12 -37.73 6.76 -0.54
C LYS A 12 -36.30 7.11 -0.98
N SER A 13 -36.05 7.31 -2.27
CA SER A 13 -34.70 7.65 -2.75
C SER A 13 -34.31 9.08 -2.35
N ILE A 14 -35.28 9.99 -2.33
CA ILE A 14 -35.07 11.39 -1.89
C ILE A 14 -34.82 11.44 -0.37
N GLU A 15 -35.57 10.66 0.40
CA GLU A 15 -35.36 10.56 1.85
C GLU A 15 -33.98 9.98 2.19
N ILE A 16 -33.55 8.94 1.46
CA ILE A 16 -32.21 8.36 1.64
C ILE A 16 -31.14 9.40 1.27
N LEU A 17 -31.29 10.12 0.17
CA LEU A 17 -30.36 11.20 -0.20
C LEU A 17 -30.29 12.28 0.89
N LYS A 18 -31.42 12.74 1.41
CA LYS A 18 -31.47 13.70 2.50
C LYS A 18 -30.75 13.17 3.76
N SER A 19 -30.99 11.91 4.14
CA SER A 19 -30.32 11.31 5.31
C SER A 19 -28.81 11.14 5.11
N ILE A 20 -28.35 10.83 3.89
CA ILE A 20 -26.91 10.78 3.56
C ILE A 20 -26.30 12.17 3.70
N PHE A 21 -26.88 13.19 3.08
CA PHE A 21 -26.35 14.56 3.18
C PHE A 21 -26.40 15.07 4.62
N TYR A 22 -27.48 14.81 5.35
CA TYR A 22 -27.57 15.21 6.77
C TYR A 22 -26.49 14.55 7.62
N GLY A 23 -26.26 13.24 7.48
CA GLY A 23 -25.24 12.52 8.24
C GLY A 23 -23.81 12.94 7.86
N LEU A 24 -23.53 13.26 6.58
CA LEU A 24 -22.24 13.77 6.14
C LEU A 24 -21.89 15.15 6.74
N PHE A 25 -22.90 16.01 6.94
CA PHE A 25 -22.70 17.35 7.53
C PHE A 25 -22.87 17.39 9.05
N HIS A 26 -23.39 16.32 9.67
CA HIS A 26 -23.52 16.19 11.11
C HIS A 26 -22.81 14.91 11.60
N PRO A 27 -21.45 14.86 11.55
CA PRO A 27 -20.68 13.69 11.94
C PRO A 27 -20.83 13.43 13.45
N ASP A 28 -20.98 12.16 13.82
CA ASP A 28 -21.01 11.73 15.22
C ASP A 28 -19.59 11.74 15.82
N LEU A 29 -19.28 12.79 16.58
CA LEU A 29 -17.99 12.93 17.27
C LEU A 29 -17.77 11.91 18.37
N SER A 30 -18.85 11.30 18.92
CA SER A 30 -18.71 10.27 19.94
C SER A 30 -18.11 8.98 19.41
N TYR A 31 -18.19 8.77 18.09
CA TYR A 31 -17.59 7.61 17.39
C TYR A 31 -16.06 7.64 17.33
N ILE A 32 -15.41 8.75 17.66
CA ILE A 32 -13.95 8.88 17.65
C ILE A 32 -13.31 7.88 18.61
N TYR A 33 -13.90 7.77 19.81
CA TYR A 33 -13.41 6.87 20.86
C TYR A 33 -14.58 6.24 21.62
N ILE A 34 -14.65 4.90 21.57
CA ILE A 34 -15.61 4.11 22.34
C ILE A 34 -14.80 3.14 23.21
N PRO A 35 -14.87 3.21 24.56
CA PRO A 35 -13.96 2.47 25.45
C PRO A 35 -13.89 0.95 25.22
N ASP A 36 -14.98 0.32 24.81
CA ASP A 36 -15.08 -1.14 24.62
C ASP A 36 -15.60 -1.56 23.24
N GLY A 37 -15.48 -0.69 22.22
CA GLY A 37 -16.02 -0.92 20.88
C GLY A 37 -15.00 -0.84 19.75
N GLU A 38 -15.48 -1.10 18.54
CA GLU A 38 -14.78 -0.80 17.28
C GLU A 38 -14.85 0.71 17.04
N ASP A 39 -13.90 1.44 17.58
CA ASP A 39 -13.79 2.88 17.43
C ASP A 39 -13.00 3.27 16.17
N LEU A 40 -13.20 4.51 15.73
CA LEU A 40 -12.54 5.08 14.58
C LEU A 40 -11.02 5.11 14.75
N LEU A 41 -10.55 5.41 15.97
CA LEU A 41 -9.11 5.52 16.27
C LEU A 41 -8.41 4.18 16.09
N ARG A 42 -9.00 3.08 16.55
CA ARG A 42 -8.44 1.73 16.33
C ARG A 42 -8.39 1.38 14.86
N GLY A 43 -9.44 1.66 14.09
CA GLY A 43 -9.44 1.45 12.65
C GLY A 43 -8.37 2.24 11.92
N LEU A 44 -8.10 3.49 12.33
CA LEU A 44 -7.01 4.32 11.79
C LEU A 44 -5.63 3.76 12.16
N LEU A 45 -5.41 3.40 13.42
CA LEU A 45 -4.14 2.80 13.87
C LEU A 45 -3.88 1.46 13.19
N GLU A 46 -4.91 0.65 13.01
CA GLU A 46 -4.83 -0.62 12.29
C GLU A 46 -4.45 -0.40 10.82
N THR A 47 -5.10 0.55 10.13
CA THR A 47 -4.76 0.93 8.75
C THR A 47 -3.31 1.38 8.62
N PHE A 48 -2.87 2.24 9.55
CA PHE A 48 -1.49 2.71 9.61
C PHE A 48 -0.51 1.56 9.85
N ALA A 49 -0.81 0.68 10.80
CA ALA A 49 0.02 -0.49 11.10
C ALA A 49 0.13 -1.44 9.89
N ILE A 50 -0.97 -1.73 9.20
CA ILE A 50 -0.98 -2.55 7.98
C ILE A 50 -0.05 -1.92 6.91
N ALA A 51 -0.16 -0.62 6.68
CA ALA A 51 0.65 0.09 5.69
C ALA A 51 2.13 0.10 6.06
N VAL A 52 2.48 0.40 7.32
CA VAL A 52 3.87 0.41 7.83
C VAL A 52 4.49 -0.96 7.72
N ILE A 53 3.85 -1.98 8.31
CA ILE A 53 4.41 -3.34 8.37
C ILE A 53 4.51 -3.92 6.95
N GLY A 54 3.48 -3.75 6.12
CA GLY A 54 3.49 -4.22 4.73
C GLY A 54 4.62 -3.58 3.91
N THR A 55 4.81 -2.26 4.03
CA THR A 55 5.89 -1.53 3.34
C THR A 55 7.26 -1.94 3.87
N PHE A 56 7.42 -2.05 5.19
CA PHE A 56 8.69 -2.42 5.83
C PHE A 56 9.15 -3.82 5.40
N ILE A 57 8.28 -4.81 5.47
CA ILE A 57 8.57 -6.17 5.01
C ILE A 57 8.93 -6.18 3.53
N ALA A 58 8.15 -5.46 2.70
CA ALA A 58 8.42 -5.36 1.28
C ALA A 58 9.78 -4.72 0.98
N SER A 59 10.16 -3.66 1.69
CA SER A 59 11.43 -2.96 1.49
C SER A 59 12.63 -3.85 1.79
N ILE A 60 12.55 -4.69 2.82
CA ILE A 60 13.62 -5.64 3.15
C ILE A 60 13.71 -6.75 2.10
N ILE A 61 12.57 -7.34 1.72
CA ILE A 61 12.55 -8.45 0.78
C ILE A 61 12.96 -8.02 -0.63
N CYS A 62 12.60 -6.82 -1.08
CA CYS A 62 12.89 -6.38 -2.44
C CYS A 62 14.37 -6.01 -2.65
N ILE A 63 15.15 -5.65 -1.62
CA ILE A 63 16.57 -5.29 -1.73
C ILE A 63 17.39 -6.40 -2.42
N PRO A 64 17.41 -7.65 -1.94
CA PRO A 64 18.18 -8.70 -2.61
C PRO A 64 17.73 -8.95 -4.05
N PHE A 65 16.42 -8.92 -4.32
CA PHE A 65 15.90 -9.05 -5.67
C PHE A 65 16.33 -7.88 -6.58
N ALA A 66 16.43 -6.67 -6.04
CA ALA A 66 16.88 -5.51 -6.79
C ALA A 66 18.35 -5.64 -7.22
N PHE A 67 19.24 -6.02 -6.30
CA PHE A 67 20.64 -6.26 -6.63
C PHE A 67 20.85 -7.42 -7.61
N LEU A 68 20.08 -8.50 -7.47
CA LEU A 68 20.10 -9.62 -8.41
C LEU A 68 19.50 -9.26 -9.77
N GLY A 69 18.52 -8.35 -9.80
CA GLY A 69 17.84 -7.89 -11.00
C GLY A 69 18.63 -6.84 -11.80
N ALA A 70 19.54 -6.10 -11.17
CA ALA A 70 20.30 -5.03 -11.83
C ALA A 70 21.42 -5.59 -12.71
N LYS A 71 21.38 -5.27 -14.02
CA LYS A 71 22.34 -5.75 -15.03
C LYS A 71 23.77 -5.27 -14.80
N ASN A 72 23.92 -4.10 -14.20
CA ASN A 72 25.23 -3.49 -13.90
C ASN A 72 25.89 -4.09 -12.65
N MET A 73 25.11 -4.72 -11.76
CA MET A 73 25.64 -5.37 -10.55
C MET A 73 25.88 -6.86 -10.76
N MET A 74 25.07 -7.54 -11.56
CA MET A 74 25.11 -8.99 -11.77
C MET A 74 25.54 -9.33 -13.19
N LYS A 75 26.64 -10.09 -13.32
CA LYS A 75 27.17 -10.52 -14.64
C LYS A 75 26.36 -11.68 -15.27
N LEU A 76 25.65 -12.44 -14.46
CA LEU A 76 24.89 -13.64 -14.89
C LEU A 76 23.51 -13.24 -15.42
N ARG A 77 23.40 -13.09 -16.74
CA ARG A 77 22.15 -12.75 -17.44
C ARG A 77 20.91 -13.59 -17.02
N PRO A 78 21.01 -14.91 -16.83
CA PRO A 78 19.85 -15.72 -16.42
C PRO A 78 19.34 -15.34 -15.01
N VAL A 79 20.23 -15.04 -14.06
CA VAL A 79 19.83 -14.64 -12.69
C VAL A 79 19.09 -13.30 -12.73
N THR A 80 19.61 -12.33 -13.47
CA THR A 80 18.95 -11.04 -13.69
C THR A 80 17.58 -11.21 -14.34
N GLY A 81 17.48 -12.08 -15.35
CA GLY A 81 16.21 -12.41 -16.01
C GLY A 81 15.18 -13.01 -15.06
N ILE A 82 15.58 -13.99 -14.27
CA ILE A 82 14.71 -14.67 -13.29
C ILE A 82 14.22 -13.67 -12.22
N SER A 83 15.12 -12.85 -11.65
CA SER A 83 14.73 -11.86 -10.65
C SER A 83 13.70 -10.87 -11.21
N LYS A 84 13.95 -10.28 -12.38
CA LYS A 84 13.01 -9.38 -13.06
C LYS A 84 11.69 -10.06 -13.40
N PHE A 85 11.72 -11.32 -13.79
CA PHE A 85 10.52 -12.11 -14.10
C PHE A 85 9.65 -12.32 -12.86
N ILE A 86 10.25 -12.71 -11.73
CA ILE A 86 9.54 -12.88 -10.45
C ILE A 86 8.88 -11.56 -10.02
N LEU A 87 9.63 -10.45 -10.02
CA LEU A 87 9.09 -9.13 -9.68
C LEU A 87 7.95 -8.71 -10.62
N SER A 88 8.05 -9.05 -11.90
CA SER A 88 7.02 -8.73 -12.89
C SER A 88 5.74 -9.56 -12.66
N ILE A 89 5.85 -10.85 -12.33
CA ILE A 89 4.70 -11.70 -12.00
C ILE A 89 3.95 -11.12 -10.79
N ILE A 90 4.66 -10.82 -9.71
CA ILE A 90 4.04 -10.28 -8.49
C ILE A 90 3.27 -8.99 -8.80
N ARG A 91 3.81 -8.13 -9.66
CA ARG A 91 3.23 -6.84 -10.01
C ARG A 91 1.98 -6.95 -10.90
N VAL A 92 1.83 -8.01 -11.67
CA VAL A 92 0.67 -8.21 -12.57
C VAL A 92 -0.61 -8.42 -11.77
N PHE A 93 -0.53 -9.04 -10.59
CA PHE A 93 -1.70 -9.26 -9.76
C PHE A 93 -2.18 -7.95 -9.11
N PRO A 94 -3.45 -7.54 -9.32
CA PRO A 94 -4.03 -6.41 -8.60
C PRO A 94 -4.02 -6.68 -7.09
N GLU A 95 -3.72 -5.66 -6.29
CA GLU A 95 -3.63 -5.80 -4.83
C GLU A 95 -4.93 -6.30 -4.17
N ILE A 96 -6.09 -5.92 -4.72
CA ILE A 96 -7.40 -6.41 -4.26
C ILE A 96 -7.54 -7.92 -4.46
N VAL A 97 -7.08 -8.45 -5.61
CA VAL A 97 -7.11 -9.89 -5.88
C VAL A 97 -6.19 -10.64 -4.91
N MET A 98 -5.00 -10.10 -4.66
CA MET A 98 -4.08 -10.64 -3.66
C MET A 98 -4.72 -10.67 -2.26
N ALA A 99 -5.39 -9.58 -1.86
CA ALA A 99 -6.09 -9.52 -0.58
C ALA A 99 -7.19 -10.58 -0.48
N LEU A 100 -8.01 -10.76 -1.51
CA LEU A 100 -9.05 -11.79 -1.54
C LEU A 100 -8.48 -13.21 -1.42
N ILE A 101 -7.34 -13.49 -2.07
CA ILE A 101 -6.64 -14.77 -1.96
C ILE A 101 -6.18 -14.99 -0.51
N PHE A 102 -5.56 -13.98 0.12
CA PHE A 102 -5.09 -14.10 1.50
C PHE A 102 -6.22 -14.16 2.51
N ILE A 103 -7.32 -13.41 2.32
CA ILE A 103 -8.53 -13.54 3.16
C ILE A 103 -9.07 -14.97 3.12
N LYS A 104 -9.04 -15.62 1.95
CA LYS A 104 -9.47 -17.02 1.84
C LYS A 104 -8.47 -18.02 2.45
N ALA A 105 -7.17 -17.71 2.42
CA ALA A 105 -6.12 -18.59 2.92
C ALA A 105 -5.94 -18.53 4.44
N VAL A 106 -5.92 -17.32 5.00
CA VAL A 106 -5.58 -17.07 6.43
C VAL A 106 -6.73 -16.48 7.24
N GLY A 107 -7.85 -16.17 6.59
CA GLY A 107 -9.01 -15.52 7.20
C GLY A 107 -9.03 -13.99 7.01
N PRO A 108 -10.19 -13.37 7.30
CA PRO A 108 -10.32 -11.92 7.29
C PRO A 108 -9.55 -11.29 8.46
N GLY A 109 -9.07 -10.05 8.27
CA GLY A 109 -8.36 -9.27 9.29
C GLY A 109 -7.07 -8.65 8.79
N SER A 110 -6.40 -7.88 9.66
CA SER A 110 -5.20 -7.09 9.38
C SER A 110 -4.04 -7.92 8.82
N PHE A 111 -3.92 -9.18 9.23
CA PHE A 111 -2.84 -10.05 8.76
C PHE A 111 -2.94 -10.33 7.25
N SER A 112 -4.15 -10.58 6.74
CA SER A 112 -4.38 -10.75 5.30
C SER A 112 -4.08 -9.47 4.53
N GLY A 113 -4.39 -8.29 5.11
CA GLY A 113 -4.04 -6.98 4.56
C GLY A 113 -2.54 -6.75 4.46
N VAL A 114 -1.79 -7.05 5.54
CA VAL A 114 -0.32 -6.96 5.56
C VAL A 114 0.32 -7.85 4.50
N LEU A 115 -0.13 -9.10 4.37
CA LEU A 115 0.39 -10.04 3.36
C LEU A 115 0.11 -9.54 1.94
N ALA A 116 -1.10 -9.08 1.67
CA ALA A 116 -1.49 -8.58 0.35
C ALA A 116 -0.66 -7.37 -0.07
N LEU A 117 -0.62 -6.34 0.79
CA LEU A 117 0.14 -5.13 0.53
C LEU A 117 1.65 -5.38 0.50
N GLY A 118 2.15 -6.21 1.44
CA GLY A 118 3.56 -6.56 1.51
C GLY A 118 4.04 -7.21 0.22
N ILE A 119 3.40 -8.30 -0.20
CA ILE A 119 3.82 -9.03 -1.41
C ILE A 119 3.65 -8.16 -2.66
N HIS A 120 2.51 -7.49 -2.83
CA HIS A 120 2.31 -6.59 -3.97
C HIS A 120 3.38 -5.48 -4.02
N SER A 121 3.75 -4.92 -2.86
CA SER A 121 4.78 -3.90 -2.75
C SER A 121 6.17 -4.40 -3.11
N VAL A 122 6.50 -5.69 -2.85
CA VAL A 122 7.78 -6.29 -3.29
C VAL A 122 7.94 -6.21 -4.79
N GLY A 123 6.89 -6.54 -5.57
CA GLY A 123 6.94 -6.47 -7.03
C GLY A 123 7.18 -5.05 -7.55
N MET A 124 6.53 -4.07 -6.93
CA MET A 124 6.62 -2.67 -7.36
C MET A 124 7.92 -2.01 -6.93
N LEU A 125 8.26 -2.05 -5.63
CA LEU A 125 9.51 -1.51 -5.09
C LEU A 125 10.72 -2.19 -5.69
N GLY A 126 10.69 -3.52 -5.80
CA GLY A 126 11.81 -4.28 -6.36
C GLY A 126 12.14 -3.84 -7.78
N LYS A 127 11.13 -3.57 -8.61
CA LYS A 127 11.35 -3.06 -9.95
C LYS A 127 11.93 -1.64 -9.94
N LEU A 128 11.37 -0.74 -9.15
CA LEU A 128 11.88 0.64 -9.02
C LEU A 128 13.32 0.66 -8.51
N PHE A 129 13.65 -0.20 -7.54
CA PHE A 129 15.02 -0.34 -7.04
C PHE A 129 15.99 -0.89 -8.10
N VAL A 130 15.54 -1.84 -8.93
CA VAL A 130 16.35 -2.31 -10.08
C VAL A 130 16.66 -1.16 -11.02
N GLU A 131 15.66 -0.36 -11.40
CA GLU A 131 15.80 0.77 -12.30
C GLU A 131 16.73 1.84 -11.72
N ASP A 132 16.61 2.12 -10.42
CA ASP A 132 17.47 3.07 -9.71
C ASP A 132 18.93 2.59 -9.66
N ILE A 133 19.19 1.32 -9.34
CA ILE A 133 20.53 0.73 -9.39
C ILE A 133 21.09 0.74 -10.83
N GLU A 134 20.28 0.49 -11.84
CA GLU A 134 20.71 0.53 -13.24
C GLU A 134 21.03 1.94 -13.73
N SER A 135 20.50 2.98 -13.12
CA SER A 135 20.75 4.40 -13.44
C SER A 135 21.94 5.02 -12.73
N LEU A 136 22.66 4.26 -11.88
CA LEU A 136 23.82 4.76 -11.13
C LEU A 136 24.91 5.35 -12.01
N ASP A 137 25.52 6.42 -11.53
CA ASP A 137 26.78 6.93 -12.10
C ASP A 137 27.96 6.03 -11.71
N PHE A 138 28.52 5.38 -12.71
CA PHE A 138 29.64 4.45 -12.54
C PHE A 138 30.99 5.12 -12.39
N SER A 139 31.11 6.43 -12.59
CA SER A 139 32.37 7.16 -12.46
C SER A 139 33.01 7.00 -11.08
N ALA A 140 32.22 7.12 -10.03
CA ALA A 140 32.65 6.89 -8.65
C ALA A 140 33.06 5.43 -8.39
N VAL A 141 32.36 4.47 -8.99
CA VAL A 141 32.65 3.04 -8.90
C VAL A 141 34.01 2.74 -9.59
N GLU A 142 34.26 3.32 -10.76
CA GLU A 142 35.49 3.14 -11.51
C GLU A 142 36.68 3.78 -10.81
N SER A 143 36.50 4.98 -10.26
CA SER A 143 37.53 5.69 -9.50
C SER A 143 38.02 4.91 -8.29
N LEU A 144 37.06 4.33 -7.51
CA LEU A 144 37.42 3.49 -6.37
C LEU A 144 38.11 2.19 -6.78
N LYS A 145 37.68 1.56 -7.86
CA LYS A 145 38.36 0.37 -8.40
C LYS A 145 39.78 0.69 -8.88
N ALA A 146 39.97 1.82 -9.54
CA ALA A 146 41.30 2.27 -9.96
C ALA A 146 42.23 2.52 -8.77
N SER A 147 41.68 2.94 -7.62
CA SER A 147 42.41 3.10 -6.35
C SER A 147 42.67 1.78 -5.60
N GLY A 148 42.31 0.62 -6.19
CA GLY A 148 42.52 -0.70 -5.60
C GLY A 148 41.48 -1.13 -4.59
N ALA A 149 40.29 -0.48 -4.55
CA ALA A 149 39.21 -0.89 -3.68
C ALA A 149 38.64 -2.26 -4.07
N ASN A 150 38.40 -3.11 -3.07
CA ASN A 150 37.73 -4.38 -3.29
C ASN A 150 36.22 -4.17 -3.51
N LYS A 151 35.50 -5.25 -3.94
CA LYS A 151 34.06 -5.18 -4.24
C LYS A 151 33.22 -4.65 -3.07
N MET A 152 33.54 -5.03 -1.82
CA MET A 152 32.80 -4.60 -0.65
C MET A 152 33.00 -3.11 -0.37
N LYS A 153 34.24 -2.61 -0.48
CA LYS A 153 34.53 -1.18 -0.34
C LYS A 153 33.85 -0.36 -1.42
N THR A 154 33.88 -0.82 -2.67
CA THR A 154 33.18 -0.17 -3.77
C THR A 154 31.67 -0.12 -3.54
N LEU A 155 31.06 -1.22 -3.04
CA LEU A 155 29.64 -1.25 -2.71
C LEU A 155 29.31 -0.23 -1.59
N MET A 156 30.09 -0.26 -0.49
CA MET A 156 29.84 0.60 0.69
C MET A 156 30.05 2.09 0.42
N PHE A 157 31.06 2.45 -0.38
CA PHE A 157 31.49 3.85 -0.50
C PHE A 157 31.08 4.50 -1.84
N ALA A 158 30.78 3.72 -2.88
CA ALA A 158 30.33 4.27 -4.15
C ALA A 158 28.87 3.99 -4.45
N VAL A 159 28.38 2.76 -4.20
CA VAL A 159 27.02 2.37 -4.61
C VAL A 159 25.98 2.76 -3.56
N ILE A 160 26.15 2.29 -2.32
CA ILE A 160 25.16 2.51 -1.25
C ILE A 160 24.86 4.00 -1.01
N PRO A 161 25.84 4.92 -0.94
CA PRO A 161 25.55 6.33 -0.72
C PRO A 161 24.75 6.99 -1.83
N GLN A 162 24.86 6.48 -3.07
CA GLN A 162 24.12 7.00 -4.21
C GLN A 162 22.66 6.50 -4.21
N ILE A 163 22.43 5.22 -3.90
CA ILE A 163 21.08 4.62 -3.97
C ILE A 163 20.26 4.87 -2.70
N LEU A 164 20.87 5.07 -1.54
CA LEU A 164 20.18 5.14 -0.26
C LEU A 164 19.14 6.27 -0.19
N PRO A 165 19.43 7.51 -0.61
CA PRO A 165 18.46 8.60 -0.61
C PRO A 165 17.25 8.29 -1.53
N SER A 166 17.51 7.74 -2.70
CA SER A 166 16.47 7.35 -3.66
C SER A 166 15.61 6.20 -3.12
N PHE A 167 16.23 5.17 -2.53
CA PHE A 167 15.51 4.06 -1.92
C PHE A 167 14.59 4.51 -0.79
N ILE A 168 15.06 5.40 0.09
CA ILE A 168 14.24 5.97 1.15
C ILE A 168 13.04 6.72 0.56
N SER A 169 13.27 7.54 -0.46
CA SER A 169 12.20 8.27 -1.16
C SER A 169 11.16 7.32 -1.76
N LEU A 170 11.60 6.26 -2.43
CA LEU A 170 10.71 5.24 -3.03
C LEU A 170 9.93 4.46 -1.97
N ILE A 171 10.56 4.15 -0.82
CA ILE A 171 9.89 3.48 0.30
C ILE A 171 8.79 4.38 0.89
N LEU A 172 9.09 5.67 1.13
CA LEU A 172 8.11 6.63 1.64
C LEU A 172 6.96 6.84 0.66
N TYR A 173 7.26 6.97 -0.63
CA TYR A 173 6.24 7.03 -1.67
C TYR A 173 5.35 5.78 -1.68
N ARG A 174 5.95 4.59 -1.55
CA ARG A 174 5.18 3.34 -1.49
C ARG A 174 4.36 3.23 -0.21
N PHE A 175 4.88 3.72 0.91
CA PHE A 175 4.13 3.78 2.17
C PHE A 175 2.87 4.64 2.02
N GLU A 176 2.98 5.82 1.40
CA GLU A 176 1.80 6.68 1.14
C GLU A 176 0.74 5.96 0.28
N LEU A 177 1.18 5.25 -0.77
CA LEU A 177 0.27 4.44 -1.58
C LEU A 177 -0.37 3.31 -0.77
N ASN A 178 0.41 2.59 0.02
CA ASN A 178 -0.09 1.50 0.85
C ASN A 178 -1.07 1.98 1.93
N LEU A 179 -0.90 3.17 2.47
CA LEU A 179 -1.85 3.75 3.42
C LEU A 179 -3.23 3.93 2.78
N ARG A 180 -3.27 4.39 1.52
CA ARG A 180 -4.51 4.50 0.75
C ARG A 180 -5.12 3.15 0.44
N SER A 181 -4.30 2.22 -0.01
CA SER A 181 -4.74 0.86 -0.35
C SER A 181 -5.25 0.09 0.86
N ALA A 182 -4.61 0.22 2.03
CA ALA A 182 -5.06 -0.42 3.26
C ALA A 182 -6.50 -0.03 3.63
N SER A 183 -6.87 1.25 3.44
CA SER A 183 -8.24 1.71 3.68
C SER A 183 -9.26 1.05 2.74
N ILE A 184 -8.90 0.89 1.46
CA ILE A 184 -9.75 0.23 0.46
C ILE A 184 -9.85 -1.27 0.74
N LEU A 185 -8.75 -1.92 1.09
CA LEU A 185 -8.71 -3.35 1.40
C LEU A 185 -9.54 -3.70 2.65
N GLY A 186 -9.67 -2.77 3.58
CA GLY A 186 -10.56 -2.90 4.72
C GLY A 186 -12.03 -3.12 4.33
N LEU A 187 -12.48 -2.55 3.21
CA LEU A 187 -13.85 -2.75 2.69
C LEU A 187 -14.14 -4.19 2.29
N ILE A 188 -13.13 -4.96 1.97
CA ILE A 188 -13.28 -6.39 1.63
C ILE A 188 -12.94 -7.34 2.78
N GLY A 189 -12.68 -6.77 3.99
CA GLY A 189 -12.42 -7.55 5.19
C GLY A 189 -10.93 -7.79 5.49
N ALA A 190 -10.01 -7.04 4.88
CA ALA A 190 -8.58 -7.11 5.14
C ALA A 190 -8.13 -6.22 6.32
N GLY A 191 -9.05 -5.84 7.22
CA GLY A 191 -8.77 -5.04 8.41
C GLY A 191 -8.71 -3.53 8.15
N GLY A 192 -8.45 -2.76 9.20
CA GLY A 192 -8.33 -1.31 9.13
C GLY A 192 -9.66 -0.56 9.08
N ILE A 193 -9.60 0.73 8.77
CA ILE A 193 -10.73 1.67 8.80
C ILE A 193 -11.88 1.31 7.83
N GLY A 194 -11.59 0.51 6.81
CA GLY A 194 -12.61 0.07 5.87
C GLY A 194 -13.64 -0.86 6.49
N THR A 195 -13.28 -1.62 7.54
CA THR A 195 -14.21 -2.53 8.24
C THR A 195 -15.33 -1.75 8.95
N PRO A 196 -15.06 -0.78 9.84
CA PRO A 196 -16.12 0.05 10.42
C PRO A 196 -16.91 0.83 9.36
N LEU A 197 -16.28 1.24 8.26
CA LEU A 197 -17.00 1.92 7.18
C LEU A 197 -18.07 1.02 6.54
N ILE A 198 -17.73 -0.24 6.24
CA ILE A 198 -18.71 -1.17 5.64
C ILE A 198 -19.87 -1.48 6.60
N PHE A 199 -19.57 -1.62 7.90
CA PHE A 199 -20.62 -1.78 8.92
C PHE A 199 -21.52 -0.55 9.00
N ALA A 200 -20.96 0.65 9.03
CA ALA A 200 -21.74 1.89 9.04
C ALA A 200 -22.62 2.05 7.79
N LEU A 201 -22.12 1.65 6.62
CA LEU A 201 -22.89 1.64 5.37
C LEU A 201 -24.03 0.61 5.41
N GLN A 202 -23.78 -0.59 5.90
CA GLN A 202 -24.80 -1.66 6.00
C GLN A 202 -25.91 -1.31 6.99
N THR A 203 -25.56 -0.68 8.11
CA THR A 203 -26.52 -0.22 9.13
C THR A 203 -27.16 1.13 8.79
N ARG A 204 -26.75 1.77 7.67
CA ARG A 204 -27.22 3.10 7.25
C ARG A 204 -26.98 4.20 8.29
N SER A 205 -25.93 4.07 9.08
CA SER A 205 -25.51 5.06 10.08
C SER A 205 -24.70 6.16 9.39
N TRP A 206 -25.38 7.06 8.68
CA TRP A 206 -24.79 8.08 7.81
C TRP A 206 -23.95 9.11 8.57
N ASP A 207 -24.25 9.33 9.83
CA ASP A 207 -23.49 10.12 10.81
C ASP A 207 -22.09 9.55 11.06
N ARG A 208 -21.96 8.23 11.17
CA ARG A 208 -20.67 7.53 11.28
C ARG A 208 -19.95 7.48 9.96
N VAL A 209 -20.66 7.25 8.86
CA VAL A 209 -20.08 7.27 7.51
C VAL A 209 -19.44 8.62 7.20
N GLY A 210 -20.05 9.74 7.66
CA GLY A 210 -19.49 11.08 7.47
C GLY A 210 -18.19 11.31 8.24
N MET A 211 -18.03 10.71 9.43
CA MET A 211 -16.84 10.89 10.26
C MET A 211 -15.59 10.18 9.72
N ILE A 212 -15.76 9.00 9.11
CA ILE A 212 -14.65 8.19 8.64
C ILE A 212 -13.79 8.87 7.55
N PRO A 213 -14.35 9.44 6.46
CA PRO A 213 -13.56 10.17 5.45
C PRO A 213 -12.87 11.40 6.01
N VAL A 214 -13.50 12.14 6.92
CA VAL A 214 -12.92 13.33 7.56
C VAL A 214 -11.66 12.95 8.34
N SER A 215 -11.74 11.92 9.16
CA SER A 215 -10.59 11.44 9.95
C SER A 215 -9.46 10.92 9.07
N TYR A 216 -9.81 10.22 8.00
CA TYR A 216 -8.83 9.71 7.04
C TYR A 216 -8.10 10.83 6.27
N THR A 217 -8.82 11.90 5.89
CA THR A 217 -8.19 13.05 5.24
C THR A 217 -7.22 13.77 6.17
N HIS A 218 -7.54 13.88 7.47
CA HIS A 218 -6.63 14.42 8.48
C HIS A 218 -5.38 13.57 8.66
N LEU A 219 -5.51 12.24 8.70
CA LEU A 219 -4.36 11.33 8.80
C LEU A 219 -3.39 11.48 7.62
N ARG A 220 -3.90 11.78 6.43
CA ARG A 220 -3.10 11.93 5.21
C ARG A 220 -2.47 13.31 5.05
N ALA A 221 -3.05 14.36 5.66
CA ALA A 221 -2.59 15.73 5.51
C ALA A 221 -1.34 16.06 6.36
N HIS A 222 -0.93 15.19 7.25
CA HIS A 222 0.24 15.26 8.12
C HIS A 222 1.24 14.14 7.80
#